data_3a37694014a9f97c894d4d27262180b1
#
_entry.id   3a37694014a9f97c894d4d27262180b1
#
_cell.length_a   1.000
_cell.length_b   1.000
_cell.length_c   1.000
_cell.angle_alpha   90.00
_cell.angle_beta   90.00
_cell.angle_gamma   90.00
#
_symmetry.space_group_name_H-M   'P 1'
#
loop_
_entity.id
_entity.type
_entity.pdbx_description
1 polymer ?
#
loop_
_entity_poly.entity_id
_entity_poly.type
_entity_poly.pdbx_seq_one_letter_code
_entity_poly.pdbx_strand_id
1 'polypeptide(L)'
;MAVNHLHREQLVARPLDEVAEFFSNAGNLALLTPASMRFQLITPQPVEMRDGALIEYRLRVHGVPIRWVSRIENWRDGAGFDDRQLRGPYKHWRHRHSFEAVDGGTRVTDDVEYELPLGPLGALAGGLMVRRDLGRIFDFRRDTVRRLLG
;
A
#
# COMPACT_ATOMS: atom_id res chain seq x y z
N MET A 1 3.78 -19.93 12.73
CA MET A 1 3.31 -19.05 11.66
C MET A 1 3.85 -17.65 11.88
N ALA A 2 4.63 -17.19 10.94
CA ALA A 2 5.28 -15.89 11.10
C ALA A 2 4.49 -14.82 10.34
N VAL A 3 3.65 -14.10 11.04
CA VAL A 3 3.05 -12.86 10.53
C VAL A 3 4.03 -11.73 10.78
N ASN A 4 4.37 -11.01 9.71
CA ASN A 4 5.30 -9.89 9.77
C ASN A 4 4.53 -8.58 9.78
N HIS A 5 5.13 -7.55 10.34
CA HIS A 5 4.53 -6.23 10.43
C HIS A 5 5.49 -5.17 9.91
N LEU A 6 4.95 -4.21 9.16
CA LEU A 6 5.66 -3.00 8.76
C LEU A 6 4.81 -1.81 9.19
N HIS A 7 5.42 -0.90 9.95
CA HIS A 7 4.74 0.31 10.43
C HIS A 7 5.50 1.53 9.96
N ARG A 8 4.81 2.48 9.36
CA ARG A 8 5.37 3.77 8.93
C ARG A 8 4.43 4.90 9.28
N GLU A 9 5.00 6.01 9.67
CA GLU A 9 4.27 7.25 9.91
C GLU A 9 4.92 8.39 9.13
N GLN A 10 4.11 9.30 8.64
CA GLN A 10 4.59 10.47 7.93
C GLN A 10 3.70 11.67 8.23
N LEU A 11 4.31 12.81 8.53
CA LEU A 11 3.59 14.08 8.62
C LEU A 11 3.57 14.73 7.25
N VAL A 12 2.36 15.03 6.77
CA VAL A 12 2.14 15.69 5.49
C VAL A 12 1.58 17.09 5.78
N ALA A 13 2.25 18.14 5.25
CA ALA A 13 1.86 19.54 5.51
C ALA A 13 0.67 19.96 4.64
N ARG A 14 -0.41 19.21 4.69
CA ARG A 14 -1.65 19.45 3.96
C ARG A 14 -2.85 19.09 4.82
N PRO A 15 -4.03 19.73 4.57
CA PRO A 15 -5.24 19.38 5.31
C PRO A 15 -5.67 17.94 5.13
N LEU A 16 -6.38 17.40 6.13
CA LEU A 16 -6.82 16.01 6.14
C LEU A 16 -7.63 15.61 4.90
N ASP A 17 -8.54 16.46 4.46
CA ASP A 17 -9.39 16.18 3.29
C ASP A 17 -8.56 16.00 2.01
N GLU A 18 -7.54 16.84 1.80
CA GLU A 18 -6.65 16.71 0.64
C GLU A 18 -5.83 15.43 0.69
N VAL A 19 -5.31 15.08 1.86
CA VAL A 19 -4.49 13.89 2.03
C VAL A 19 -5.34 12.63 1.87
N ALA A 20 -6.51 12.59 2.48
CA ALA A 20 -7.42 11.46 2.35
C ALA A 20 -7.85 11.26 0.90
N GLU A 21 -8.14 12.33 0.18
CA GLU A 21 -8.51 12.26 -1.24
C GLU A 21 -7.36 11.70 -2.08
N PHE A 22 -6.13 12.17 -1.84
CA PHE A 22 -4.97 11.69 -2.58
C PHE A 22 -4.76 10.18 -2.42
N PHE A 23 -4.78 9.68 -1.19
CA PHE A 23 -4.55 8.25 -0.92
C PHE A 23 -5.76 7.38 -1.27
N SER A 24 -6.94 7.96 -1.36
CA SER A 24 -8.16 7.23 -1.75
C SER A 24 -8.37 7.17 -3.26
N ASN A 25 -7.46 7.74 -4.03
CA ASN A 25 -7.51 7.68 -5.49
C ASN A 25 -6.60 6.56 -5.99
N ALA A 26 -7.20 5.46 -6.44
CA ALA A 26 -6.44 4.31 -6.94
C ALA A 26 -5.51 4.67 -8.09
N GLY A 27 -5.84 5.69 -8.88
CA GLY A 27 -4.98 6.16 -9.96
C GLY A 27 -3.62 6.69 -9.47
N ASN A 28 -3.52 7.08 -8.21
CA ASN A 28 -2.25 7.56 -7.64
C ASN A 28 -1.31 6.43 -7.23
N LEU A 29 -1.74 5.17 -7.25
CA LEU A 29 -0.88 4.04 -6.90
C LEU A 29 0.36 3.96 -7.80
N ALA A 30 0.21 4.29 -9.08
CA ALA A 30 1.33 4.30 -10.01
C ALA A 30 2.42 5.31 -9.58
N LEU A 31 1.99 6.46 -9.04
CA LEU A 31 2.92 7.49 -8.56
C LEU A 31 3.68 7.03 -7.32
N LEU A 32 3.05 6.21 -6.50
CA LEU A 32 3.59 5.73 -5.22
C LEU A 32 4.39 4.44 -5.35
N THR A 33 4.50 3.89 -6.56
CA THR A 33 5.20 2.64 -6.82
C THR A 33 6.47 2.93 -7.61
N PRO A 34 7.63 2.37 -7.22
CA PRO A 34 8.88 2.58 -7.97
C PRO A 34 8.72 2.23 -9.46
N ALA A 35 9.31 3.06 -10.32
CA ALA A 35 9.20 2.89 -11.78
C ALA A 35 9.67 1.52 -12.26
N SER A 36 10.68 0.94 -11.59
CA SER A 36 11.22 -0.38 -11.94
C SER A 36 10.20 -1.50 -11.79
N MET A 37 9.15 -1.29 -11.00
CA MET A 37 8.08 -2.28 -10.81
C MET A 37 7.02 -2.24 -11.90
N ARG A 38 7.05 -1.26 -12.80
CA ARG A 38 6.16 -1.16 -13.96
C ARG A 38 4.68 -1.35 -13.60
N PHE A 39 4.24 -0.59 -12.61
CA PHE A 39 2.86 -0.66 -12.13
C PHE A 39 1.87 -0.31 -13.25
N GLN A 40 0.82 -1.13 -13.38
CA GLN A 40 -0.27 -0.90 -14.33
C GLN A 40 -1.60 -1.20 -13.64
N LEU A 41 -2.44 -0.19 -13.49
CA LEU A 41 -3.79 -0.37 -12.99
C LEU A 41 -4.67 -0.97 -14.08
N ILE A 42 -5.28 -2.12 -13.80
CA ILE A 42 -6.14 -2.85 -14.75
C ILE A 42 -7.59 -2.44 -14.58
N THR A 43 -8.05 -2.26 -13.33
CA THR A 43 -9.42 -1.82 -13.05
C THR A 43 -9.68 -0.47 -13.71
N PRO A 44 -10.79 -0.31 -14.45
CA PRO A 44 -11.11 0.96 -15.09
C PRO A 44 -11.24 2.10 -14.08
N GLN A 45 -10.75 3.27 -14.46
CA GLN A 45 -10.87 4.49 -13.66
C GLN A 45 -12.07 5.32 -14.10
N PRO A 46 -12.68 6.10 -13.17
CA PRO A 46 -12.34 6.18 -11.76
C PRO A 46 -12.81 4.96 -10.97
N VAL A 47 -12.04 4.56 -9.96
CA VAL A 47 -12.43 3.47 -9.08
C VAL A 47 -13.25 4.05 -7.93
N GLU A 48 -14.46 3.53 -7.74
CA GLU A 48 -15.31 3.93 -6.63
C GLU A 48 -14.79 3.27 -5.35
N MET A 49 -14.15 4.05 -4.49
CA MET A 49 -13.54 3.56 -3.25
C MET A 49 -14.58 3.46 -2.15
N ARG A 50 -14.83 2.23 -1.71
CA ARG A 50 -15.79 1.90 -0.64
C ARG A 50 -15.52 0.48 -0.16
N ASP A 51 -16.19 0.07 0.92
CA ASP A 51 -16.10 -1.32 1.36
C ASP A 51 -16.49 -2.26 0.22
N GLY A 52 -15.67 -3.27 -0.02
CA GLY A 52 -15.90 -4.27 -1.05
C GLY A 52 -15.38 -3.89 -2.43
N ALA A 53 -14.87 -2.67 -2.63
CA ALA A 53 -14.28 -2.29 -3.91
C ALA A 53 -13.11 -3.19 -4.24
N LEU A 54 -13.04 -3.65 -5.50
CA LEU A 54 -11.97 -4.50 -5.99
C LEU A 54 -11.07 -3.70 -6.91
N ILE A 55 -9.76 -3.80 -6.66
CA ILE A 55 -8.75 -3.12 -7.46
C ILE A 55 -7.78 -4.16 -7.98
N GLU A 56 -7.67 -4.24 -9.29
CA GLU A 56 -6.73 -5.16 -9.95
C GLU A 56 -5.62 -4.37 -10.61
N TYR A 57 -4.38 -4.82 -10.40
CA TYR A 57 -3.23 -4.22 -11.08
C TYR A 57 -2.16 -5.26 -11.34
N ARG A 58 -1.21 -4.89 -12.18
CA ARG A 58 -0.03 -5.68 -12.51
C ARG A 58 1.21 -4.90 -12.14
N LEU A 59 2.23 -5.62 -11.70
CA LEU A 59 3.53 -5.04 -11.44
C LEU A 59 4.61 -6.11 -11.62
N ARG A 60 5.88 -5.71 -11.55
CA ARG A 60 7.01 -6.63 -11.62
C ARG A 60 7.83 -6.55 -10.35
N VAL A 61 8.15 -7.70 -9.80
CA VAL A 61 9.06 -7.82 -8.65
C VAL A 61 10.27 -8.62 -9.12
N HIS A 62 11.44 -7.98 -9.11
CA HIS A 62 12.68 -8.59 -9.64
C HIS A 62 12.48 -9.16 -11.04
N GLY A 63 11.75 -8.42 -11.90
CA GLY A 63 11.46 -8.81 -13.26
C GLY A 63 10.35 -9.83 -13.43
N VAL A 64 9.82 -10.39 -12.36
CA VAL A 64 8.74 -11.38 -12.41
C VAL A 64 7.39 -10.68 -12.44
N PRO A 65 6.55 -10.93 -13.48
CA PRO A 65 5.22 -10.35 -13.54
C PRO A 65 4.32 -10.87 -12.41
N ILE A 66 3.61 -9.96 -11.76
CA ILE A 66 2.70 -10.27 -10.67
C ILE A 66 1.34 -9.63 -10.98
N ARG A 67 0.28 -10.41 -10.85
CA ARG A 67 -1.08 -9.92 -10.86
C ARG A 67 -1.56 -9.80 -9.42
N TRP A 68 -2.12 -8.65 -9.09
CA TRP A 68 -2.56 -8.36 -7.73
C TRP A 68 -4.01 -7.90 -7.75
N VAL A 69 -4.82 -8.50 -6.89
CA VAL A 69 -6.20 -8.07 -6.67
C VAL A 69 -6.37 -7.74 -5.20
N SER A 70 -6.77 -6.50 -4.91
CA SER A 70 -7.06 -6.03 -3.56
C SER A 70 -8.55 -5.79 -3.39
N ARG A 71 -9.04 -6.04 -2.18
CA ARG A 71 -10.37 -5.62 -1.75
C ARG A 71 -10.24 -4.56 -0.69
N ILE A 72 -11.00 -3.49 -0.84
CA ILE A 72 -11.08 -2.42 0.15
C ILE A 72 -12.01 -2.85 1.27
N GLU A 73 -11.54 -2.71 2.51
CA GLU A 73 -12.27 -3.10 3.71
C GLU A 73 -12.17 -2.00 4.76
N ASN A 74 -13.07 -2.00 5.72
CA ASN A 74 -13.06 -1.07 6.86
C ASN A 74 -12.93 0.39 6.40
N TRP A 75 -13.73 0.76 5.42
CA TRP A 75 -13.75 2.13 4.91
C TRP A 75 -14.21 3.09 6.00
N ARG A 76 -13.37 4.09 6.31
CA ARG A 76 -13.65 5.15 7.27
C ARG A 76 -13.48 6.48 6.54
N ASP A 77 -14.58 7.10 6.18
CA ASP A 77 -14.57 8.28 5.34
C ASP A 77 -13.68 9.37 5.92
N GLY A 78 -12.69 9.82 5.12
CA GLY A 78 -11.72 10.82 5.55
C GLY A 78 -10.70 10.35 6.58
N ALA A 79 -10.77 9.11 7.07
CA ALA A 79 -9.90 8.61 8.14
C ALA A 79 -9.05 7.40 7.72
N GLY A 80 -9.44 6.67 6.70
CA GLY A 80 -8.63 5.56 6.20
C GLY A 80 -9.42 4.37 5.70
N PHE A 81 -8.70 3.33 5.38
CA PHE A 81 -9.24 2.07 4.89
C PHE A 81 -8.17 0.99 4.94
N ASP A 82 -8.61 -0.26 4.82
CA ASP A 82 -7.71 -1.39 4.65
C ASP A 82 -7.74 -1.85 3.20
N ASP A 83 -6.59 -2.22 2.64
CA ASP A 83 -6.56 -3.00 1.43
C ASP A 83 -6.02 -4.39 1.73
N ARG A 84 -6.79 -5.39 1.33
CA ARG A 84 -6.49 -6.79 1.59
C ARG A 84 -6.26 -7.52 0.28
N GLN A 85 -5.15 -8.24 0.18
CA GLN A 85 -4.86 -9.04 -1.00
C GLN A 85 -5.83 -10.22 -1.08
N LEU A 86 -6.55 -10.32 -2.21
CA LEU A 86 -7.32 -11.50 -2.56
C LEU A 86 -6.51 -12.41 -3.48
N ARG A 87 -5.67 -11.83 -4.31
CA ARG A 87 -4.78 -12.55 -5.21
C ARG A 87 -3.46 -11.81 -5.31
N GLY A 88 -2.36 -12.53 -5.16
CA GLY A 88 -1.03 -11.93 -5.21
C GLY A 88 0.02 -12.87 -4.64
N PRO A 89 1.25 -12.36 -4.43
CA PRO A 89 2.39 -13.21 -4.06
C PRO A 89 2.43 -13.61 -2.59
N TYR A 90 1.64 -12.97 -1.73
CA TYR A 90 1.65 -13.25 -0.30
C TYR A 90 0.62 -14.31 0.06
N LYS A 91 0.88 -15.07 1.11
CA LYS A 91 -0.13 -15.93 1.70
C LYS A 91 -1.20 -15.09 2.38
N HIS A 92 -0.79 -13.97 3.00
CA HIS A 92 -1.67 -13.00 3.64
C HIS A 92 -1.06 -11.62 3.47
N TRP A 93 -1.89 -10.63 3.17
CA TRP A 93 -1.51 -9.22 3.08
C TRP A 93 -2.70 -8.36 3.44
N ARG A 94 -2.51 -7.49 4.42
CA ARG A 94 -3.45 -6.43 4.78
C ARG A 94 -2.68 -5.16 5.06
N HIS A 95 -3.02 -4.11 4.35
CA HIS A 95 -2.41 -2.80 4.51
C HIS A 95 -3.47 -1.83 5.04
N ARG A 96 -3.33 -1.40 6.28
CA ARG A 96 -4.20 -0.39 6.86
C ARG A 96 -3.63 0.99 6.63
N HIS A 97 -4.41 1.84 5.97
CA HIS A 97 -4.11 3.24 5.74
C HIS A 97 -4.91 4.06 6.74
N SER A 98 -4.26 4.94 7.48
CA SER A 98 -4.93 5.81 8.45
C SER A 98 -4.48 7.24 8.26
N PHE A 99 -5.42 8.17 8.38
CA PHE A 99 -5.18 9.60 8.24
C PHE A 99 -5.76 10.32 9.44
N GLU A 100 -4.99 11.21 10.06
CA GLU A 100 -5.41 11.94 11.25
C GLU A 100 -4.94 13.39 11.17
N ALA A 101 -5.86 14.33 11.38
CA ALA A 101 -5.50 15.74 11.44
C ALA A 101 -4.68 15.99 12.70
N VAL A 102 -3.54 16.64 12.55
CA VAL A 102 -2.64 17.00 13.64
C VAL A 102 -2.16 18.44 13.44
N ASP A 103 -1.44 18.98 14.44
CA ASP A 103 -0.82 20.29 14.29
C ASP A 103 0.17 20.26 13.12
N GLY A 104 0.03 21.21 12.20
CA GLY A 104 0.91 21.32 11.04
C GLY A 104 0.50 20.49 9.84
N GLY A 105 -0.61 19.73 9.89
CA GLY A 105 -1.08 18.99 8.73
C GLY A 105 -1.80 17.69 9.06
N THR A 106 -1.38 16.62 8.42
CA THR A 106 -2.01 15.29 8.56
C THR A 106 -0.94 14.24 8.85
N ARG A 107 -1.20 13.41 9.85
CA ARG A 107 -0.39 12.21 10.08
C ARG A 107 -0.94 11.09 9.22
N VAL A 108 -0.09 10.54 8.36
CA VAL A 108 -0.40 9.36 7.55
C VAL A 108 0.28 8.16 8.20
N THR A 109 -0.48 7.13 8.49
CA THR A 109 0.04 5.90 9.10
C THR A 109 -0.23 4.73 8.16
N ASP A 110 0.81 3.95 7.91
CA ASP A 110 0.75 2.71 7.16
C ASP A 110 1.07 1.55 8.09
N ASP A 111 0.14 0.63 8.26
CA ASP A 111 0.33 -0.60 9.00
C ASP A 111 0.11 -1.79 8.07
N VAL A 112 1.18 -2.50 7.77
CA VAL A 112 1.14 -3.67 6.89
C VAL A 112 1.36 -4.93 7.70
N GLU A 113 0.45 -5.87 7.51
CA GLU A 113 0.54 -7.20 8.09
C GLU A 113 0.64 -8.18 6.94
N TYR A 114 1.71 -8.99 6.92
CA TYR A 114 1.92 -9.91 5.80
C TYR A 114 2.52 -11.23 6.26
N GLU A 115 2.22 -12.27 5.47
CA GLU A 115 2.77 -13.60 5.66
C GLU A 115 3.23 -14.12 4.32
N LEU A 116 4.44 -14.71 4.29
CA LEU A 116 5.01 -15.27 3.07
C LEU A 116 4.43 -16.66 2.81
N PRO A 117 4.34 -17.07 1.53
CA PRO A 117 3.94 -18.43 1.20
C PRO A 117 5.00 -19.43 1.64
N LEU A 118 4.65 -20.72 1.66
CA LEU A 118 5.51 -21.83 2.04
C LEU A 118 5.91 -21.85 3.53
N GLY A 119 5.19 -21.11 4.37
CA GLY A 119 5.36 -21.11 5.80
C GLY A 119 6.79 -20.81 6.26
N PRO A 120 7.32 -21.55 7.26
CA PRO A 120 8.66 -21.29 7.78
C PRO A 120 9.78 -21.37 6.73
N LEU A 121 9.63 -22.23 5.72
CA LEU A 121 10.61 -22.36 4.65
C LEU A 121 10.66 -21.10 3.78
N GLY A 122 9.49 -20.55 3.45
CA GLY A 122 9.40 -19.32 2.70
C GLY A 122 9.98 -18.15 3.47
N ALA A 123 9.69 -18.05 4.77
CA ALA A 123 10.22 -17.02 5.64
C ALA A 123 11.75 -17.11 5.74
N LEU A 124 12.28 -18.30 5.86
CA LEU A 124 13.74 -18.52 5.95
C LEU A 124 14.44 -18.18 4.64
N ALA A 125 13.85 -18.59 3.50
CA ALA A 125 14.46 -18.43 2.19
C ALA A 125 14.38 -17.01 1.64
N GLY A 126 13.27 -16.29 1.91
CA GLY A 126 12.97 -15.01 1.28
C GLY A 126 12.65 -13.86 2.22
N GLY A 127 12.54 -14.13 3.53
CA GLY A 127 12.05 -13.13 4.48
C GLY A 127 12.85 -11.84 4.51
N LEU A 128 14.18 -11.95 4.50
CA LEU A 128 15.05 -10.77 4.53
C LEU A 128 14.93 -9.96 3.23
N MET A 129 14.89 -10.63 2.09
CA MET A 129 14.76 -9.97 0.80
C MET A 129 13.43 -9.22 0.69
N VAL A 130 12.33 -9.84 1.10
CA VAL A 130 11.01 -9.20 1.10
C VAL A 130 10.99 -7.99 2.03
N ARG A 131 11.58 -8.11 3.22
CA ARG A 131 11.66 -6.99 4.16
C ARG A 131 12.41 -5.81 3.55
N ARG A 132 13.52 -6.06 2.86
CA ARG A 132 14.29 -5.03 2.16
C ARG A 132 13.49 -4.40 1.03
N ASP A 133 12.80 -5.23 0.23
CA ASP A 133 11.99 -4.74 -0.88
C ASP A 133 10.86 -3.84 -0.38
N LEU A 134 10.16 -4.27 0.65
CA LEU A 134 9.08 -3.47 1.25
C LEU A 134 9.62 -2.16 1.83
N GLY A 135 10.78 -2.22 2.49
CA GLY A 135 11.44 -1.02 3.01
C GLY A 135 11.70 0.00 1.91
N ARG A 136 12.24 -0.45 0.77
CA ARG A 136 12.51 0.42 -0.37
C ARG A 136 11.24 0.99 -1.00
N ILE A 137 10.20 0.16 -1.12
CA ILE A 137 8.91 0.59 -1.67
C ILE A 137 8.31 1.69 -0.80
N PHE A 138 8.30 1.50 0.51
CA PHE A 138 7.73 2.48 1.43
C PHE A 138 8.60 3.72 1.58
N ASP A 139 9.92 3.60 1.46
CA ASP A 139 10.81 4.76 1.40
C ASP A 139 10.53 5.61 0.16
N PHE A 140 10.39 4.97 -1.00
CA PHE A 140 10.01 5.63 -2.25
C PHE A 140 8.65 6.33 -2.11
N ARG A 141 7.68 5.66 -1.51
CA ARG A 141 6.35 6.20 -1.26
C ARG A 141 6.43 7.45 -0.38
N ARG A 142 7.18 7.38 0.72
CA ARG A 142 7.40 8.50 1.62
C ARG A 142 7.99 9.71 0.88
N ASP A 143 9.04 9.49 0.11
CA ASP A 143 9.73 10.55 -0.60
C ASP A 143 8.85 11.16 -1.69
N THR A 144 8.06 10.33 -2.38
CA THR A 144 7.11 10.79 -3.40
C THR A 144 6.00 11.63 -2.77
N VAL A 145 5.43 11.20 -1.67
CA VAL A 145 4.41 11.95 -0.94
C VAL A 145 4.96 13.30 -0.51
N ARG A 146 6.16 13.32 0.03
CA ARG A 146 6.83 14.58 0.44
C ARG A 146 7.02 15.52 -0.74
N ARG A 147 7.41 15.00 -1.89
CA ARG A 147 7.60 15.80 -3.10
C ARG A 147 6.30 16.35 -3.65
N LEU A 148 5.23 15.56 -3.63
CA LEU A 148 3.94 15.93 -4.23
C LEU A 148 3.05 16.74 -3.28
N LEU A 149 3.08 16.46 -2.00
CA LEU A 149 2.18 17.08 -1.03
C LEU A 149 2.89 17.97 -0.01
N GLY A 150 4.18 18.07 -0.11
CA GLY A 150 4.95 18.90 0.79
C GLY A 150 5.28 18.30 2.09
#